data_3f6b3b8b8b856e2ea7936343f84d2767
#
_entry.id   3f6b3b8b8b856e2ea7936343f84d2767
#
_cell.length_a   1.000
_cell.length_b   1.000
_cell.length_c   1.000
_cell.angle_alpha   90.00
_cell.angle_beta   90.00
_cell.angle_gamma   90.00
#
_symmetry.space_group_name_H-M   'P 1'
#
loop_
_entity.id
_entity.type
_entity.pdbx_description
1 polymer ?
#
loop_
_entity_poly.entity_id
_entity_poly.type
_entity_poly.pdbx_seq_one_letter_code
_entity_poly.pdbx_strand_id
1 'polypeptide(L)'
;MGKNIFEGDSFVSVFARCIYPILLKGDWVSYADFMAAYLQLPSKDDLPCNVSKCDQYGELKKAFMLLRKDLTVHFGKDVIEERGNTRSKEYKYVGEETDPLKDMRTAVVINNLRTYWEFCQDSAGFFPTSWIEYFFHDSKDLLDMKEKRGTGHQYIISSIDRPLKNIDLLPFLYMAIKRKKVLSITYQPFSSESKTLTFHPHVLKEFNGRWHLFGHAEEYDTPAGYDIAIDRIVGKIREVKGDYLDPPKGYCKAFFDNIIGVSHSKGNNAEDIVIRIYGKYMFGLFQTKPLHHSQKTIDPYNEETGYGVIQVHLEVNNELIGNILRYGSSLEVVSPASFKDVIKNKINEMVQKYT
;
A
#
# COMPACT_ATOMS: atom_id res chain seq x y z
N MET A 1 -12.19 34.47 -5.47
CA MET A 1 -10.98 33.93 -4.84
C MET A 1 -9.99 33.55 -5.95
N GLY A 2 -8.74 34.00 -5.88
CA GLY A 2 -7.68 33.58 -6.80
C GLY A 2 -7.43 32.08 -6.66
N LYS A 3 -6.95 31.42 -7.72
CA LYS A 3 -6.60 30.00 -7.70
C LYS A 3 -5.49 29.78 -6.68
N ASN A 4 -5.67 28.79 -5.78
CA ASN A 4 -4.66 28.46 -4.76
C ASN A 4 -3.38 27.96 -5.45
N ILE A 5 -2.26 28.62 -5.22
CA ILE A 5 -0.99 28.29 -5.90
C ILE A 5 -0.50 26.87 -5.58
N PHE A 6 -0.84 26.31 -4.44
CA PHE A 6 -0.43 24.97 -4.04
C PHE A 6 -1.33 23.84 -4.61
N GLU A 7 -2.44 24.21 -5.28
CA GLU A 7 -3.43 23.25 -5.78
C GLU A 7 -3.10 22.76 -7.19
N GLY A 8 -3.29 21.44 -7.40
CA GLY A 8 -3.15 20.76 -8.69
C GLY A 8 -1.71 20.32 -9.02
N ASP A 9 -1.56 19.76 -10.23
CA ASP A 9 -0.34 19.07 -10.69
C ASP A 9 0.44 19.86 -11.74
N SER A 10 0.12 21.15 -11.91
CA SER A 10 0.91 22.01 -12.78
C SER A 10 2.34 22.18 -12.23
N PHE A 11 3.33 22.31 -13.11
CA PHE A 11 4.71 22.57 -12.69
C PHE A 11 4.82 23.75 -11.73
N VAL A 12 4.01 24.81 -11.96
CA VAL A 12 3.97 25.98 -11.07
C VAL A 12 3.54 25.57 -9.65
N SER A 13 2.51 24.74 -9.50
CA SER A 13 2.03 24.30 -8.17
C SER A 13 3.01 23.33 -7.52
N VAL A 14 3.65 22.44 -8.31
CA VAL A 14 4.72 21.55 -7.81
C VAL A 14 5.89 22.37 -7.30
N PHE A 15 6.38 23.34 -8.07
CA PHE A 15 7.46 24.23 -7.64
C PHE A 15 7.08 25.06 -6.40
N ALA A 16 5.85 25.56 -6.33
CA ALA A 16 5.41 26.31 -5.15
C ALA A 16 5.49 25.46 -3.88
N ARG A 17 5.09 24.18 -3.95
CA ARG A 17 5.23 23.25 -2.81
C ARG A 17 6.68 22.95 -2.44
N CYS A 18 7.61 22.95 -3.41
CA CYS A 18 9.04 22.76 -3.16
C CYS A 18 9.73 24.05 -2.63
N ILE A 19 9.43 25.20 -3.21
CA ILE A 19 10.05 26.48 -2.89
C ILE A 19 9.65 26.96 -1.49
N TYR A 20 8.36 26.89 -1.17
CA TYR A 20 7.80 27.51 0.02
C TYR A 20 8.46 27.05 1.34
N PRO A 21 8.65 25.73 1.61
CA PRO A 21 9.32 25.27 2.82
C PRO A 21 10.79 25.70 2.92
N ILE A 22 11.47 25.86 1.78
CA ILE A 22 12.87 26.27 1.74
C ILE A 22 12.96 27.75 2.08
N LEU A 23 12.08 28.55 1.50
CA LEU A 23 12.01 29.98 1.71
C LEU A 23 11.73 30.33 3.18
N LEU A 24 10.80 29.59 3.82
CA LEU A 24 10.44 29.80 5.23
C LEU A 24 11.56 29.52 6.24
N LYS A 25 12.66 28.84 5.84
CA LYS A 25 13.83 28.68 6.71
C LYS A 25 14.54 30.01 7.01
N GLY A 26 14.29 31.04 6.22
CA GLY A 26 14.88 32.37 6.40
C GLY A 26 16.36 32.42 6.02
N ASP A 27 16.85 31.46 5.25
CA ASP A 27 18.20 31.48 4.69
C ASP A 27 18.23 32.24 3.35
N TRP A 28 19.41 32.66 2.91
CA TRP A 28 19.62 33.19 1.57
C TRP A 28 19.62 32.05 0.56
N VAL A 29 18.65 32.05 -0.35
CA VAL A 29 18.41 30.98 -1.33
C VAL A 29 18.27 31.55 -2.75
N SER A 30 18.69 30.79 -3.74
CA SER A 30 18.65 31.15 -5.15
C SER A 30 17.71 30.24 -5.95
N TYR A 31 17.46 30.56 -7.19
CA TYR A 31 16.75 29.64 -8.10
C TYR A 31 17.45 28.30 -8.28
N ALA A 32 18.79 28.26 -8.12
CA ALA A 32 19.54 27.01 -8.19
C ALA A 32 19.23 26.11 -6.96
N ASP A 33 19.08 26.69 -5.77
CA ASP A 33 18.68 25.96 -4.56
C ASP A 33 17.27 25.36 -4.71
N PHE A 34 16.34 26.15 -5.28
CA PHE A 34 14.98 25.66 -5.55
C PHE A 34 14.92 24.55 -6.60
N MET A 35 15.72 24.65 -7.66
CA MET A 35 15.78 23.63 -8.70
C MET A 35 16.43 22.35 -8.17
N ALA A 36 17.49 22.45 -7.39
CA ALA A 36 18.13 21.29 -6.76
C ALA A 36 17.15 20.54 -5.85
N ALA A 37 16.37 21.25 -5.06
CA ALA A 37 15.35 20.65 -4.22
C ALA A 37 14.23 19.95 -5.03
N TYR A 38 13.80 20.54 -6.14
CA TYR A 38 12.84 19.91 -7.05
C TYR A 38 13.38 18.63 -7.65
N LEU A 39 14.65 18.62 -8.06
CA LEU A 39 15.34 17.46 -8.61
C LEU A 39 15.82 16.45 -7.55
N GLN A 40 15.55 16.74 -6.26
CA GLN A 40 15.98 15.93 -5.10
C GLN A 40 17.50 15.73 -5.03
N LEU A 41 18.27 16.76 -5.44
CA LEU A 41 19.72 16.75 -5.39
C LEU A 41 20.21 17.22 -4.01
N PRO A 42 21.36 16.71 -3.52
CA PRO A 42 21.92 17.10 -2.23
C PRO A 42 22.30 18.59 -2.14
N SER A 43 22.74 19.20 -3.25
CA SER A 43 23.19 20.59 -3.34
C SER A 43 22.88 21.21 -4.69
N LYS A 44 22.83 22.55 -4.76
CA LYS A 44 22.76 23.30 -6.02
C LYS A 44 23.98 23.08 -6.93
N ASP A 45 25.12 22.71 -6.35
CA ASP A 45 26.36 22.45 -7.09
C ASP A 45 26.28 21.13 -7.88
N ASP A 46 25.33 20.25 -7.54
CA ASP A 46 25.06 18.99 -8.24
C ASP A 46 24.13 19.17 -9.45
N LEU A 47 23.70 20.38 -9.77
CA LEU A 47 22.87 20.63 -10.96
C LEU A 47 23.61 20.24 -12.23
N PRO A 48 22.93 19.53 -13.18
CA PRO A 48 23.58 19.06 -14.41
C PRO A 48 23.95 20.19 -15.37
N CYS A 49 23.41 21.38 -15.16
CA CYS A 49 23.70 22.58 -15.97
C CYS A 49 23.36 23.85 -15.18
N ASN A 50 23.68 25.01 -15.77
CA ASN A 50 23.22 26.27 -15.18
C ASN A 50 21.69 26.29 -15.07
N VAL A 51 21.15 26.71 -13.91
CA VAL A 51 19.72 26.70 -13.61
C VAL A 51 18.84 27.32 -14.69
N SER A 52 19.33 28.37 -15.38
CA SER A 52 18.60 29.02 -16.46
C SER A 52 18.45 28.16 -17.73
N LYS A 53 19.19 27.06 -17.82
CA LYS A 53 19.13 26.08 -18.91
C LYS A 53 18.39 24.80 -18.53
N CYS A 54 18.00 24.67 -17.27
CA CYS A 54 17.19 23.53 -16.81
C CYS A 54 15.78 23.63 -17.42
N ASP A 55 15.19 22.47 -17.69
CA ASP A 55 13.79 22.37 -18.08
C ASP A 55 12.89 23.00 -17.01
N GLN A 56 11.76 23.58 -17.42
CA GLN A 56 10.76 24.22 -16.57
C GLN A 56 11.30 25.43 -15.73
N TYR A 57 12.45 26.00 -16.05
CA TYR A 57 12.96 27.19 -15.35
C TYR A 57 11.99 28.38 -15.37
N GLY A 58 11.25 28.54 -16.46
CA GLY A 58 10.19 29.54 -16.60
C GLY A 58 9.08 29.37 -15.56
N GLU A 59 8.64 28.15 -15.37
CA GLU A 59 7.61 27.75 -14.39
C GLU A 59 8.10 27.90 -12.95
N LEU A 60 9.36 27.59 -12.69
CA LEU A 60 10.01 27.84 -11.39
C LEU A 60 9.96 29.31 -11.04
N LYS A 61 10.38 30.20 -11.96
CA LYS A 61 10.32 31.67 -11.76
C LYS A 61 8.88 32.12 -11.53
N LYS A 62 7.94 31.62 -12.33
CA LYS A 62 6.53 31.97 -12.19
C LYS A 62 5.98 31.55 -10.83
N ALA A 63 6.33 30.35 -10.35
CA ALA A 63 5.93 29.86 -9.03
C ALA A 63 6.47 30.76 -7.92
N PHE A 64 7.75 31.13 -7.95
CA PHE A 64 8.35 32.03 -6.98
C PHE A 64 7.68 33.41 -6.97
N MET A 65 7.42 33.99 -8.14
CA MET A 65 6.77 35.30 -8.25
C MET A 65 5.34 35.29 -7.71
N LEU A 66 4.59 34.22 -7.93
CA LEU A 66 3.24 34.06 -7.38
C LEU A 66 3.27 33.87 -5.86
N LEU A 67 4.20 33.06 -5.31
CA LEU A 67 4.39 32.93 -3.87
C LEU A 67 4.72 34.27 -3.21
N ARG A 68 5.67 35.03 -3.80
CA ARG A 68 6.02 36.38 -3.32
C ARG A 68 4.81 37.29 -3.31
N LYS A 69 3.99 37.26 -4.36
CA LYS A 69 2.74 38.01 -4.45
C LYS A 69 1.76 37.62 -3.34
N ASP A 70 1.55 36.34 -3.11
CA ASP A 70 0.61 35.85 -2.09
C ASP A 70 1.11 36.25 -0.67
N LEU A 71 2.42 36.12 -0.41
CA LEU A 71 3.03 36.61 0.83
C LEU A 71 2.87 38.12 0.98
N THR A 72 3.10 38.90 -0.09
CA THR A 72 2.89 40.36 -0.06
C THR A 72 1.45 40.72 0.23
N VAL A 73 0.50 40.00 -0.31
CA VAL A 73 -0.94 40.19 -0.03
C VAL A 73 -1.24 39.89 1.45
N HIS A 74 -0.70 38.77 1.97
CA HIS A 74 -0.90 38.36 3.37
C HIS A 74 -0.36 39.43 4.37
N PHE A 75 0.86 39.91 4.16
CA PHE A 75 1.50 40.87 5.08
C PHE A 75 1.20 42.35 4.77
N GLY A 76 0.58 42.68 3.65
CA GLY A 76 0.40 44.04 3.15
C GLY A 76 1.72 44.75 2.73
N LYS A 77 2.85 44.03 2.77
CA LYS A 77 4.18 44.50 2.35
C LYS A 77 5.01 43.35 1.82
N ASP A 78 6.03 43.65 1.02
CA ASP A 78 6.97 42.62 0.56
C ASP A 78 7.85 42.16 1.74
N VAL A 79 7.89 40.85 1.94
CA VAL A 79 8.67 40.16 3.00
C VAL A 79 9.78 39.30 2.44
N ILE A 80 10.17 39.54 1.18
CA ILE A 80 11.27 38.86 0.51
C ILE A 80 12.37 39.87 0.23
N GLU A 81 13.45 39.78 0.97
CA GLU A 81 14.67 40.52 0.67
C GLU A 81 15.42 39.92 -0.51
N GLU A 82 16.10 40.79 -1.28
CA GLU A 82 16.93 40.40 -2.41
C GLU A 82 18.35 40.89 -2.22
N ARG A 83 19.34 40.11 -2.62
CA ARG A 83 20.74 40.53 -2.75
C ARG A 83 21.37 39.94 -4.01
N GLY A 84 22.54 40.47 -4.36
CA GLY A 84 23.30 40.01 -5.53
C GLY A 84 22.94 40.78 -6.81
N ASN A 85 23.55 40.35 -7.91
CA ASN A 85 23.32 40.94 -9.24
C ASN A 85 22.36 40.07 -10.07
N THR A 86 22.03 40.53 -11.28
CA THR A 86 21.06 39.86 -12.16
C THR A 86 21.38 38.39 -12.44
N ARG A 87 22.67 37.98 -12.35
CA ARG A 87 23.12 36.61 -12.61
C ARG A 87 23.21 35.73 -11.37
N SER A 88 23.28 36.35 -10.16
CA SER A 88 23.47 35.67 -8.87
C SER A 88 22.53 36.22 -7.81
N LYS A 89 21.25 36.39 -8.14
CA LYS A 89 20.23 36.83 -7.18
C LYS A 89 19.95 35.78 -6.15
N GLU A 90 19.94 36.20 -4.89
CA GLU A 90 19.48 35.40 -3.77
C GLU A 90 18.31 36.10 -3.08
N TYR A 91 17.45 35.32 -2.48
CA TYR A 91 16.22 35.75 -1.84
C TYR A 91 16.17 35.21 -0.41
N LYS A 92 15.58 36.00 0.49
CA LYS A 92 15.42 35.61 1.88
C LYS A 92 14.07 36.05 2.40
N TYR A 93 13.36 35.14 3.03
CA TYR A 93 12.14 35.48 3.75
C TYR A 93 12.45 36.14 5.08
N VAL A 94 11.82 37.30 5.36
CA VAL A 94 11.99 38.08 6.56
C VAL A 94 10.66 38.38 7.28
N GLY A 95 9.63 37.62 6.97
CA GLY A 95 8.34 37.70 7.67
C GLY A 95 8.42 37.17 9.09
N GLU A 96 7.54 37.65 9.95
CA GLU A 96 7.49 37.26 11.37
C GLU A 96 6.78 35.91 11.61
N GLU A 97 5.90 35.49 10.70
CA GLU A 97 5.13 34.23 10.82
C GLU A 97 5.90 33.05 10.26
N THR A 98 5.83 31.92 10.96
CA THR A 98 6.51 30.68 10.55
C THR A 98 5.84 30.01 9.36
N ASP A 99 4.54 30.17 9.16
CA ASP A 99 3.78 29.60 8.02
C ASP A 99 2.58 30.49 7.65
N PRO A 100 2.83 31.65 7.00
CA PRO A 100 1.78 32.63 6.69
C PRO A 100 0.73 32.13 5.69
N LEU A 101 1.05 31.15 4.85
CA LEU A 101 0.12 30.56 3.88
C LEU A 101 -0.43 29.20 4.35
N LYS A 102 -0.42 28.94 5.66
CA LYS A 102 -0.90 27.68 6.27
C LYS A 102 -2.32 27.33 5.82
N ASP A 103 -3.23 28.30 5.83
CA ASP A 103 -4.64 28.03 5.47
C ASP A 103 -4.78 27.58 4.01
N MET A 104 -4.01 28.19 3.10
CA MET A 104 -4.00 27.77 1.68
C MET A 104 -3.48 26.36 1.52
N ARG A 105 -2.45 25.96 2.26
CA ARG A 105 -1.88 24.60 2.27
C ARG A 105 -2.86 23.60 2.89
N THR A 106 -3.47 23.95 4.00
CA THR A 106 -4.49 23.14 4.68
C THR A 106 -5.67 22.88 3.77
N ALA A 107 -6.14 23.88 3.01
CA ALA A 107 -7.22 23.70 2.04
C ALA A 107 -6.87 22.65 0.95
N VAL A 108 -5.61 22.61 0.48
CA VAL A 108 -5.15 21.59 -0.46
C VAL A 108 -5.17 20.19 0.15
N VAL A 109 -4.69 20.06 1.40
CA VAL A 109 -4.71 18.77 2.12
C VAL A 109 -6.15 18.28 2.29
N ILE A 110 -7.07 19.14 2.70
CA ILE A 110 -8.50 18.81 2.83
C ILE A 110 -9.08 18.34 1.49
N ASN A 111 -8.79 19.07 0.41
CA ASN A 111 -9.28 18.72 -0.93
C ASN A 111 -8.73 17.35 -1.39
N ASN A 112 -7.43 17.08 -1.16
CA ASN A 112 -6.83 15.79 -1.46
C ASN A 112 -7.46 14.65 -0.64
N LEU A 113 -7.78 14.87 0.62
CA LEU A 113 -8.48 13.90 1.46
C LEU A 113 -9.90 13.61 0.95
N ARG A 114 -10.62 14.63 0.48
CA ARG A 114 -11.93 14.45 -0.17
C ARG A 114 -11.80 13.62 -1.45
N THR A 115 -10.85 13.95 -2.31
CA THR A 115 -10.59 13.20 -3.54
C THR A 115 -10.23 11.74 -3.24
N TYR A 116 -9.42 11.51 -2.20
CA TYR A 116 -9.08 10.16 -1.76
C TYR A 116 -10.31 9.41 -1.22
N TRP A 117 -11.17 10.09 -0.48
CA TRP A 117 -12.45 9.53 -0.03
C TRP A 117 -13.34 9.11 -1.21
N GLU A 118 -13.49 9.97 -2.22
CA GLU A 118 -14.23 9.67 -3.44
C GLU A 118 -13.65 8.47 -4.18
N PHE A 119 -12.32 8.42 -4.32
CA PHE A 119 -11.62 7.27 -4.89
C PHE A 119 -11.91 5.97 -4.13
N CYS A 120 -11.89 6.00 -2.80
CA CYS A 120 -12.20 4.82 -2.00
C CYS A 120 -13.65 4.36 -2.18
N GLN A 121 -14.61 5.29 -2.32
CA GLN A 121 -16.00 4.95 -2.61
C GLN A 121 -16.15 4.33 -4.01
N ASP A 122 -15.45 4.85 -5.01
CA ASP A 122 -15.45 4.29 -6.36
C ASP A 122 -14.73 2.92 -6.42
N SER A 123 -13.79 2.68 -5.50
CA SER A 123 -13.02 1.44 -5.37
C SER A 123 -13.68 0.44 -4.39
N ALA A 124 -14.99 0.44 -4.28
CA ALA A 124 -15.72 -0.45 -3.39
C ALA A 124 -15.28 -1.91 -3.57
N GLY A 125 -14.89 -2.55 -2.47
CA GLY A 125 -14.35 -3.91 -2.46
C GLY A 125 -12.81 -4.00 -2.42
N PHE A 126 -12.07 -2.97 -2.87
CA PHE A 126 -10.62 -2.91 -2.70
C PHE A 126 -10.23 -2.32 -1.34
N PHE A 127 -10.88 -1.20 -1.00
CA PHE A 127 -10.65 -0.50 0.26
C PHE A 127 -11.97 -0.34 1.01
N PRO A 128 -12.04 -0.76 2.27
CA PRO A 128 -13.21 -0.48 3.08
C PRO A 128 -13.30 1.03 3.32
N THR A 129 -14.38 1.65 2.86
CA THR A 129 -14.65 3.08 3.08
C THR A 129 -14.72 3.42 4.56
N SER A 130 -15.14 2.47 5.40
CA SER A 130 -15.10 2.52 6.86
C SER A 130 -13.72 2.84 7.45
N TRP A 131 -12.61 2.59 6.73
CA TRP A 131 -11.28 2.98 7.18
C TRP A 131 -11.14 4.48 7.30
N ILE A 132 -11.58 5.21 6.27
CA ILE A 132 -11.51 6.67 6.29
C ILE A 132 -12.51 7.22 7.31
N GLU A 133 -13.71 6.68 7.36
CA GLU A 133 -14.72 7.06 8.37
C GLU A 133 -14.19 6.84 9.79
N TYR A 134 -13.55 5.72 10.07
CA TYR A 134 -13.00 5.42 11.38
C TYR A 134 -11.91 6.43 11.82
N PHE A 135 -10.99 6.77 10.90
CA PHE A 135 -9.90 7.68 11.22
C PHE A 135 -10.30 9.16 11.23
N PHE A 136 -11.36 9.51 10.53
CA PHE A 136 -11.82 10.89 10.39
C PHE A 136 -13.22 11.13 10.97
N HIS A 137 -13.71 10.22 11.81
CA HIS A 137 -15.05 10.28 12.40
C HIS A 137 -15.35 11.67 12.97
N ASP A 138 -14.44 12.21 13.80
CA ASP A 138 -14.61 13.50 14.48
C ASP A 138 -14.37 14.69 13.54
N SER A 139 -13.87 14.44 12.31
CA SER A 139 -13.54 15.46 11.31
C SER A 139 -14.45 15.40 10.08
N LYS A 140 -15.48 14.54 10.09
CA LYS A 140 -16.34 14.29 8.94
C LYS A 140 -17.03 15.57 8.45
N ASP A 141 -17.53 16.37 9.38
CA ASP A 141 -18.17 17.66 9.07
C ASP A 141 -17.15 18.69 8.58
N LEU A 142 -15.96 18.73 9.20
CA LEU A 142 -14.88 19.63 8.80
C LEU A 142 -14.38 19.32 7.38
N LEU A 143 -14.33 18.06 7.01
CA LEU A 143 -13.86 17.61 5.70
C LEU A 143 -14.98 17.62 4.65
N ASP A 144 -16.23 17.93 5.04
CA ASP A 144 -17.41 17.88 4.15
C ASP A 144 -17.47 16.55 3.36
N MET A 145 -17.24 15.46 4.06
CA MET A 145 -17.26 14.10 3.48
C MET A 145 -18.70 13.66 3.26
N LYS A 146 -19.18 13.82 2.04
CA LYS A 146 -20.52 13.37 1.63
C LYS A 146 -20.43 11.99 1.02
N GLU A 147 -21.36 11.11 1.40
CA GLU A 147 -21.55 9.87 0.68
C GLU A 147 -21.97 10.16 -0.76
N LYS A 148 -21.26 9.58 -1.73
CA LYS A 148 -21.70 9.63 -3.12
C LYS A 148 -23.07 8.96 -3.24
N ARG A 149 -24.12 9.73 -3.46
CA ARG A 149 -25.37 9.18 -3.96
C ARG A 149 -25.08 8.69 -5.38
N GLY A 150 -25.25 7.39 -5.59
CA GLY A 150 -24.86 6.71 -6.83
C GLY A 150 -25.22 7.53 -8.08
N THR A 151 -24.19 7.99 -8.78
CA THR A 151 -24.33 8.75 -10.03
C THR A 151 -24.58 7.84 -11.24
N GLY A 152 -24.71 6.53 -11.02
CA GLY A 152 -24.87 5.54 -12.10
C GLY A 152 -23.61 5.30 -12.95
N HIS A 153 -22.53 6.05 -12.74
CA HIS A 153 -21.28 5.87 -13.45
C HIS A 153 -20.20 5.27 -12.53
N GLN A 154 -19.72 4.08 -12.88
CA GLN A 154 -18.69 3.36 -12.14
C GLN A 154 -17.35 3.54 -12.84
N TYR A 155 -16.40 4.24 -12.21
CA TYR A 155 -15.07 4.50 -12.76
C TYR A 155 -14.09 3.34 -12.53
N ILE A 156 -14.31 2.54 -11.48
CA ILE A 156 -13.48 1.41 -11.10
C ILE A 156 -14.36 0.18 -10.92
N ILE A 157 -14.00 -0.91 -11.57
CA ILE A 157 -14.70 -2.19 -11.45
C ILE A 157 -13.76 -3.17 -10.74
N SER A 158 -14.20 -3.64 -9.58
CA SER A 158 -13.52 -4.69 -8.81
C SER A 158 -13.99 -6.06 -9.25
N SER A 159 -13.12 -7.07 -9.18
CA SER A 159 -13.52 -8.47 -9.28
C SER A 159 -14.26 -8.98 -8.03
N ILE A 160 -14.38 -8.15 -7.00
CA ILE A 160 -15.09 -8.46 -5.76
C ILE A 160 -16.51 -7.89 -5.90
N ASP A 161 -17.48 -8.76 -6.20
CA ASP A 161 -18.89 -8.35 -6.40
C ASP A 161 -19.58 -7.92 -5.10
N ARG A 162 -19.10 -8.39 -3.96
CA ARG A 162 -19.63 -8.05 -2.64
C ARG A 162 -18.51 -7.78 -1.65
N PRO A 163 -18.64 -6.78 -0.79
CA PRO A 163 -17.65 -6.55 0.26
C PRO A 163 -17.57 -7.77 1.18
N LEU A 164 -16.38 -8.10 1.63
CA LEU A 164 -16.17 -9.17 2.60
C LEU A 164 -16.93 -8.85 3.89
N LYS A 165 -17.62 -9.85 4.44
CA LYS A 165 -18.30 -9.71 5.73
C LYS A 165 -17.30 -9.26 6.80
N ASN A 166 -17.69 -8.32 7.65
CA ASN A 166 -16.88 -7.76 8.74
C ASN A 166 -15.62 -6.99 8.28
N ILE A 167 -15.54 -6.56 7.03
CA ILE A 167 -14.40 -5.79 6.52
C ILE A 167 -14.24 -4.45 7.27
N ASP A 168 -15.32 -3.93 7.80
CA ASP A 168 -15.41 -2.73 8.65
C ASP A 168 -14.69 -2.87 9.99
N LEU A 169 -14.37 -4.09 10.43
CA LEU A 169 -13.55 -4.34 11.62
C LEU A 169 -12.06 -4.05 11.41
N LEU A 170 -11.59 -3.97 10.18
CA LEU A 170 -10.15 -3.83 9.89
C LEU A 170 -9.50 -2.60 10.55
N PRO A 171 -10.10 -1.39 10.55
CA PRO A 171 -9.51 -0.24 11.22
C PRO A 171 -9.36 -0.46 12.73
N PHE A 172 -10.38 -1.01 13.36
CA PHE A 172 -10.34 -1.34 14.78
C PHE A 172 -9.24 -2.36 15.08
N LEU A 173 -9.17 -3.45 14.32
CA LEU A 173 -8.15 -4.50 14.48
C LEU A 173 -6.74 -3.96 14.25
N TYR A 174 -6.55 -3.12 13.24
CA TYR A 174 -5.29 -2.43 13.00
C TYR A 174 -4.85 -1.59 14.21
N MET A 175 -5.78 -0.80 14.76
CA MET A 175 -5.49 0.02 15.94
C MET A 175 -5.24 -0.83 17.18
N ALA A 176 -5.93 -1.97 17.34
CA ALA A 176 -5.69 -2.92 18.43
C ALA A 176 -4.26 -3.49 18.37
N ILE A 177 -3.78 -3.87 17.17
CA ILE A 177 -2.38 -4.29 16.97
C ILE A 177 -1.42 -3.16 17.32
N LYS A 178 -1.63 -1.96 16.77
CA LYS A 178 -0.76 -0.79 17.01
C LYS A 178 -0.67 -0.40 18.47
N ARG A 179 -1.76 -0.55 19.23
CA ARG A 179 -1.86 -0.19 20.63
C ARG A 179 -1.64 -1.37 21.57
N LYS A 180 -1.27 -2.53 21.04
CA LYS A 180 -1.00 -3.76 21.81
C LYS A 180 -2.16 -4.11 22.74
N LYS A 181 -3.37 -4.20 22.17
CA LYS A 181 -4.59 -4.51 22.93
C LYS A 181 -4.90 -5.99 22.88
N VAL A 182 -5.24 -6.56 24.03
CA VAL A 182 -5.78 -7.92 24.13
C VAL A 182 -7.27 -7.89 23.83
N LEU A 183 -7.75 -8.81 23.01
CA LEU A 183 -9.12 -8.84 22.52
C LEU A 183 -9.84 -10.11 22.93
N SER A 184 -11.11 -9.99 23.29
CA SER A 184 -12.04 -11.12 23.31
C SER A 184 -12.77 -11.19 21.98
N ILE A 185 -12.55 -12.27 21.24
CA ILE A 185 -13.08 -12.48 19.87
C ILE A 185 -13.87 -13.79 19.85
N THR A 186 -15.13 -13.73 19.42
CA THR A 186 -15.91 -14.94 19.14
C THR A 186 -15.74 -15.32 17.68
N TYR A 187 -15.19 -16.49 17.43
CA TYR A 187 -14.87 -17.06 16.11
C TYR A 187 -15.74 -18.26 15.80
N GLN A 188 -16.31 -18.32 14.59
CA GLN A 188 -17.16 -19.40 14.10
C GLN A 188 -16.47 -20.15 12.97
N PRO A 189 -15.79 -21.27 13.23
CA PRO A 189 -15.31 -22.18 12.17
C PRO A 189 -16.47 -22.75 11.35
N PHE A 190 -16.21 -23.19 10.10
CA PHE A 190 -17.27 -23.79 9.28
C PHE A 190 -17.74 -25.17 9.78
N SER A 191 -16.85 -25.90 10.45
CA SER A 191 -17.05 -27.31 10.83
C SER A 191 -17.22 -27.54 12.31
N SER A 192 -17.27 -26.49 13.15
CA SER A 192 -17.40 -26.62 14.60
C SER A 192 -18.19 -25.47 15.20
N GLU A 193 -18.55 -25.59 16.48
CA GLU A 193 -19.23 -24.54 17.22
C GLU A 193 -18.36 -23.29 17.36
N SER A 194 -19.03 -22.16 17.62
CA SER A 194 -18.35 -20.89 17.89
C SER A 194 -17.52 -20.97 19.17
N LYS A 195 -16.37 -20.31 19.16
CA LYS A 195 -15.46 -20.25 20.30
C LYS A 195 -15.12 -18.80 20.60
N THR A 196 -15.09 -18.45 21.86
CA THR A 196 -14.60 -17.14 22.30
C THR A 196 -13.15 -17.29 22.73
N LEU A 197 -12.29 -16.46 22.16
CA LEU A 197 -10.84 -16.50 22.34
C LEU A 197 -10.37 -15.23 23.04
N THR A 198 -9.41 -15.38 23.94
CA THR A 198 -8.55 -14.29 24.44
C THR A 198 -7.38 -14.17 23.47
N PHE A 199 -7.37 -13.09 22.68
CA PHE A 199 -6.53 -12.99 21.50
C PHE A 199 -5.60 -11.79 21.53
N HIS A 200 -4.31 -12.04 21.26
CA HIS A 200 -3.26 -11.03 21.11
C HIS A 200 -3.00 -10.83 19.60
N PRO A 201 -3.60 -9.83 18.96
CA PRO A 201 -3.52 -9.65 17.52
C PRO A 201 -2.14 -9.12 17.10
N HIS A 202 -1.49 -9.76 16.13
CA HIS A 202 -0.13 -9.42 15.70
C HIS A 202 -0.07 -8.81 14.31
N VAL A 203 -0.80 -9.37 13.34
CA VAL A 203 -0.76 -8.91 11.95
C VAL A 203 -2.06 -9.18 11.21
N LEU A 204 -2.43 -8.27 10.32
CA LEU A 204 -3.48 -8.44 9.33
C LEU A 204 -2.85 -8.84 8.00
N LYS A 205 -3.33 -9.93 7.41
CA LYS A 205 -2.90 -10.41 6.10
C LYS A 205 -4.08 -10.57 5.16
N GLU A 206 -3.97 -9.98 3.98
CA GLU A 206 -4.91 -10.21 2.89
C GLU A 206 -4.40 -11.33 1.99
N PHE A 207 -5.31 -12.22 1.58
CA PHE A 207 -5.06 -13.22 0.55
C PHE A 207 -6.35 -13.56 -0.21
N ASN A 208 -6.31 -13.43 -1.53
CA ASN A 208 -7.44 -13.70 -2.45
C ASN A 208 -8.75 -12.99 -2.04
N GLY A 209 -8.66 -11.72 -1.65
CA GLY A 209 -9.81 -10.91 -1.24
C GLY A 209 -10.33 -11.22 0.17
N ARG A 210 -9.71 -12.15 0.90
CA ARG A 210 -10.06 -12.46 2.28
C ARG A 210 -9.01 -11.93 3.24
N TRP A 211 -9.46 -11.32 4.33
CA TRP A 211 -8.61 -10.82 5.38
C TRP A 211 -8.52 -11.80 6.55
N HIS A 212 -7.32 -11.93 7.06
CA HIS A 212 -6.97 -12.80 8.17
C HIS A 212 -6.27 -11.99 9.27
N LEU A 213 -6.64 -12.26 10.51
CA LEU A 213 -6.00 -11.74 11.70
C LEU A 213 -5.14 -12.85 12.32
N PHE A 214 -3.83 -12.67 12.30
CA PHE A 214 -2.89 -13.58 12.95
C PHE A 214 -2.50 -13.07 14.33
N GLY A 215 -2.30 -13.99 15.24
CA GLY A 215 -1.90 -13.67 16.59
C GLY A 215 -1.76 -14.89 17.48
N HIS A 216 -1.72 -14.65 18.80
CA HIS A 216 -1.74 -15.68 19.81
C HIS A 216 -3.13 -15.77 20.45
N ALA A 217 -3.66 -16.96 20.57
CA ALA A 217 -4.87 -17.26 21.32
C ALA A 217 -4.47 -18.02 22.60
N GLU A 218 -4.82 -17.48 23.78
CA GLU A 218 -4.42 -18.06 25.08
C GLU A 218 -4.93 -19.50 25.27
N GLU A 219 -6.04 -19.85 24.62
CA GLU A 219 -6.66 -21.17 24.66
C GLU A 219 -5.89 -22.24 23.87
N TYR A 220 -4.85 -21.85 23.12
CA TYR A 220 -4.07 -22.75 22.29
C TYR A 220 -2.57 -22.51 22.48
N ASP A 221 -1.83 -23.63 22.52
CA ASP A 221 -0.35 -23.59 22.60
C ASP A 221 0.27 -23.31 21.21
N THR A 222 -0.13 -22.17 20.61
CA THR A 222 0.41 -21.69 19.33
C THR A 222 0.90 -20.25 19.52
N PRO A 223 2.19 -20.04 19.81
CA PRO A 223 2.69 -18.76 20.33
C PRO A 223 2.41 -17.53 19.46
N ALA A 224 2.12 -17.68 18.17
CA ALA A 224 1.85 -16.52 17.30
C ALA A 224 1.09 -16.85 16.00
N GLY A 225 0.82 -18.12 15.72
CA GLY A 225 0.35 -18.56 14.40
C GLY A 225 -1.14 -18.85 14.30
N TYR A 226 -1.95 -18.44 15.30
CA TYR A 226 -3.38 -18.68 15.21
C TYR A 226 -4.02 -17.72 14.19
N ASP A 227 -4.76 -18.30 13.26
CA ASP A 227 -5.41 -17.59 12.15
C ASP A 227 -6.91 -17.44 12.39
N ILE A 228 -7.40 -16.21 12.35
CA ILE A 228 -8.81 -15.87 12.37
C ILE A 228 -9.18 -15.20 11.05
N ALA A 229 -9.92 -15.88 10.18
CA ALA A 229 -10.55 -15.23 9.05
C ALA A 229 -11.62 -14.24 9.53
N ILE A 230 -11.48 -12.96 9.16
CA ILE A 230 -12.30 -11.86 9.70
C ILE A 230 -13.79 -12.05 9.42
N ASP A 231 -14.13 -12.59 8.25
CA ASP A 231 -15.51 -12.87 7.84
C ASP A 231 -16.23 -13.92 8.72
N ARG A 232 -15.48 -14.63 9.57
CA ARG A 232 -16.00 -15.63 10.51
C ARG A 232 -16.06 -15.14 11.95
N ILE A 233 -15.73 -13.89 12.21
CA ILE A 233 -15.93 -13.27 13.52
C ILE A 233 -17.42 -13.04 13.70
N VAL A 234 -17.95 -13.41 14.87
CA VAL A 234 -19.36 -13.23 15.24
C VAL A 234 -19.49 -12.37 16.49
N GLY A 235 -20.55 -11.56 16.54
CA GLY A 235 -20.78 -10.67 17.67
C GLY A 235 -19.79 -9.50 17.73
N LYS A 236 -19.69 -8.87 18.90
CA LYS A 236 -18.84 -7.69 19.11
C LYS A 236 -17.50 -8.11 19.71
N ILE A 237 -16.42 -7.63 19.13
CA ILE A 237 -15.08 -7.71 19.72
C ILE A 237 -15.02 -6.77 20.91
N ARG A 238 -14.36 -7.19 21.98
CA ARG A 238 -14.14 -6.38 23.20
C ARG A 238 -12.66 -6.33 23.54
N GLU A 239 -12.18 -5.17 23.97
CA GLU A 239 -10.89 -5.10 24.63
C GLU A 239 -11.00 -5.73 26.02
N VAL A 240 -10.04 -6.55 26.40
CA VAL A 240 -9.93 -7.15 27.74
C VAL A 240 -8.65 -6.69 28.42
N LYS A 241 -8.68 -6.63 29.76
CA LYS A 241 -7.48 -6.32 30.53
C LYS A 241 -6.57 -7.55 30.55
N GLY A 242 -5.32 -7.36 30.25
CA GLY A 242 -4.30 -8.40 30.25
C GLY A 242 -2.98 -7.85 29.72
N ASP A 243 -1.89 -8.56 30.00
CA ASP A 243 -0.57 -8.23 29.48
C ASP A 243 -0.49 -8.73 28.03
N TYR A 244 -0.23 -7.82 27.11
CA TYR A 244 -0.13 -8.17 25.69
C TYR A 244 1.14 -8.97 25.42
N LEU A 245 0.99 -10.09 24.76
CA LEU A 245 2.09 -10.93 24.30
C LEU A 245 2.56 -10.46 22.92
N ASP A 246 3.76 -9.92 22.87
CA ASP A 246 4.40 -9.52 21.62
C ASP A 246 4.77 -10.75 20.77
N PRO A 247 4.65 -10.69 19.43
CA PRO A 247 5.14 -11.74 18.57
C PRO A 247 6.67 -11.85 18.67
N PRO A 248 7.26 -13.04 18.44
CA PRO A 248 8.71 -13.19 18.35
C PRO A 248 9.29 -12.20 17.31
N LYS A 249 10.49 -11.67 17.59
CA LYS A 249 11.16 -10.72 16.69
C LYS A 249 11.33 -11.33 15.29
N GLY A 250 10.88 -10.59 14.27
CA GLY A 250 10.94 -11.05 12.88
C GLY A 250 9.87 -12.09 12.49
N TYR A 251 8.95 -12.41 13.41
CA TYR A 251 7.92 -13.42 13.22
C TYR A 251 7.16 -13.28 11.90
N CYS A 252 6.59 -12.09 11.61
CA CYS A 252 5.76 -11.92 10.42
C CYS A 252 6.53 -12.25 9.13
N LYS A 253 7.80 -11.85 9.04
CA LYS A 253 8.63 -12.19 7.89
C LYS A 253 8.91 -13.68 7.84
N ALA A 254 9.40 -14.25 8.91
CA ALA A 254 9.77 -15.68 8.97
C ALA A 254 8.56 -16.60 8.71
N PHE A 255 7.38 -16.22 9.25
CA PHE A 255 6.16 -17.02 9.10
C PHE A 255 5.63 -17.05 7.67
N PHE A 256 5.68 -15.93 6.94
CA PHE A 256 5.08 -15.82 5.60
C PHE A 256 6.11 -15.89 4.46
N ASP A 257 7.40 -15.98 4.78
CA ASP A 257 8.48 -15.83 3.79
C ASP A 257 8.51 -16.97 2.77
N ASN A 258 8.13 -18.18 3.19
CA ASN A 258 8.23 -19.39 2.38
C ASN A 258 6.88 -20.05 2.06
N ILE A 259 5.78 -19.30 2.17
CA ILE A 259 4.45 -19.80 1.83
C ILE A 259 3.73 -18.90 0.84
N ILE A 260 2.86 -19.47 0.04
CA ILE A 260 1.80 -18.74 -0.65
C ILE A 260 0.57 -18.77 0.24
N GLY A 261 -0.05 -17.60 0.44
CA GLY A 261 -1.29 -17.53 1.20
C GLY A 261 -1.09 -17.42 2.71
N VAL A 262 -1.82 -18.22 3.47
CA VAL A 262 -2.04 -18.02 4.91
C VAL A 262 -1.84 -19.27 5.75
N SER A 263 -1.67 -20.45 5.13
CA SER A 263 -1.58 -21.71 5.85
C SER A 263 -0.24 -22.40 5.70
N HIS A 264 0.21 -23.05 6.78
CA HIS A 264 1.33 -23.99 6.78
C HIS A 264 0.80 -25.42 6.74
N SER A 265 1.49 -26.29 6.02
CA SER A 265 1.22 -27.75 6.03
C SER A 265 2.06 -28.40 7.11
N LYS A 266 1.41 -29.20 7.98
CA LYS A 266 2.14 -29.88 9.07
C LYS A 266 3.24 -30.80 8.52
N GLY A 267 4.47 -30.57 9.00
CA GLY A 267 5.63 -31.40 8.69
C GLY A 267 6.29 -31.10 7.33
N ASN A 268 5.82 -30.11 6.58
CA ASN A 268 6.48 -29.67 5.36
C ASN A 268 7.48 -28.55 5.67
N ASN A 269 8.64 -28.63 5.03
CA ASN A 269 9.62 -27.55 4.99
C ASN A 269 9.60 -26.91 3.61
N ALA A 270 10.07 -25.67 3.52
CA ALA A 270 10.27 -25.04 2.22
C ALA A 270 11.36 -25.77 1.44
N GLU A 271 11.10 -26.00 0.17
CA GLU A 271 12.00 -26.69 -0.76
C GLU A 271 12.02 -26.00 -2.12
N ASP A 272 13.04 -26.29 -2.91
CA ASP A 272 13.17 -25.74 -4.25
C ASP A 272 12.25 -26.48 -5.22
N ILE A 273 11.28 -25.75 -5.75
CA ILE A 273 10.26 -26.26 -6.67
C ILE A 273 10.57 -25.73 -8.07
N VAL A 274 10.73 -26.65 -9.02
CA VAL A 274 10.96 -26.31 -10.42
C VAL A 274 9.66 -26.50 -11.20
N ILE A 275 9.27 -25.44 -11.91
CA ILE A 275 8.03 -25.38 -12.67
C ILE A 275 8.33 -25.00 -14.11
N ARG A 276 7.81 -25.81 -15.03
CA ARG A 276 7.81 -25.51 -16.46
C ARG A 276 6.54 -24.75 -16.81
N ILE A 277 6.68 -23.69 -17.58
CA ILE A 277 5.58 -22.81 -17.99
C ILE A 277 5.46 -22.86 -19.51
N TYR A 278 4.35 -23.37 -19.99
CA TYR A 278 4.05 -23.52 -21.41
C TYR A 278 3.41 -22.24 -21.98
N GLY A 279 3.86 -21.85 -23.18
CA GLY A 279 3.37 -20.72 -23.94
C GLY A 279 4.03 -19.38 -23.54
N LYS A 280 4.43 -18.63 -24.57
CA LYS A 280 5.13 -17.34 -24.43
C LYS A 280 4.37 -16.31 -23.60
N TYR A 281 3.05 -16.21 -23.82
CA TYR A 281 2.20 -15.29 -23.07
C TYR A 281 2.16 -15.67 -21.57
N MET A 282 1.95 -16.95 -21.27
CA MET A 282 1.90 -17.42 -19.89
C MET A 282 3.24 -17.20 -19.18
N PHE A 283 4.35 -17.55 -19.83
CA PHE A 283 5.68 -17.28 -19.28
C PHE A 283 5.90 -15.79 -19.00
N GLY A 284 5.49 -14.90 -19.92
CA GLY A 284 5.53 -13.45 -19.75
C GLY A 284 4.74 -12.96 -18.53
N LEU A 285 3.56 -13.54 -18.26
CA LEU A 285 2.77 -13.19 -17.04
C LEU A 285 3.56 -13.49 -15.76
N PHE A 286 4.26 -14.61 -15.68
CA PHE A 286 5.07 -14.96 -14.51
C PHE A 286 6.35 -14.12 -14.39
N GLN A 287 6.82 -13.48 -15.48
CA GLN A 287 7.92 -12.51 -15.41
C GLN A 287 7.44 -11.16 -14.85
N THR A 288 6.22 -10.72 -15.20
CA THR A 288 5.67 -9.43 -14.75
C THR A 288 4.98 -9.53 -13.40
N LYS A 289 4.41 -10.69 -13.07
CA LYS A 289 3.79 -11.00 -11.77
C LYS A 289 4.30 -12.35 -11.27
N PRO A 290 5.46 -12.39 -10.61
CA PRO A 290 6.02 -13.62 -10.07
C PRO A 290 5.06 -14.35 -9.14
N LEU A 291 5.13 -15.68 -9.13
CA LEU A 291 4.37 -16.53 -8.22
C LEU A 291 4.71 -16.23 -6.74
N HIS A 292 6.00 -15.98 -6.50
CA HIS A 292 6.54 -15.66 -5.19
C HIS A 292 7.82 -14.82 -5.33
N HIS A 293 8.21 -14.07 -4.31
CA HIS A 293 9.42 -13.25 -4.34
C HIS A 293 10.73 -14.07 -4.50
N SER A 294 10.71 -15.35 -4.14
CA SER A 294 11.85 -16.25 -4.35
C SER A 294 11.98 -16.76 -5.81
N GLN A 295 11.05 -16.38 -6.70
CA GLN A 295 11.07 -16.86 -8.08
C GLN A 295 12.35 -16.46 -8.81
N LYS A 296 12.95 -17.44 -9.47
CA LYS A 296 14.09 -17.25 -10.38
C LYS A 296 13.77 -17.93 -11.71
N THR A 297 14.14 -17.29 -12.81
CA THR A 297 14.11 -17.93 -14.13
C THR A 297 15.36 -18.81 -14.26
N ILE A 298 15.17 -20.11 -14.49
CA ILE A 298 16.24 -21.07 -14.73
C ILE A 298 16.54 -21.13 -16.21
N ASP A 299 15.48 -21.39 -17.02
CA ASP A 299 15.57 -21.36 -18.47
C ASP A 299 14.59 -20.33 -19.02
N PRO A 300 15.04 -19.36 -19.81
CA PRO A 300 14.16 -18.44 -20.54
C PRO A 300 13.22 -19.19 -21.46
N TYR A 301 12.11 -18.54 -21.84
CA TYR A 301 11.20 -19.11 -22.83
C TYR A 301 11.94 -19.40 -24.15
N ASN A 302 11.75 -20.63 -24.66
CA ASN A 302 12.29 -21.07 -25.92
C ASN A 302 11.14 -21.39 -26.89
N GLU A 303 11.17 -20.80 -28.07
CA GLU A 303 10.14 -20.96 -29.11
C GLU A 303 10.08 -22.42 -29.66
N GLU A 304 11.23 -23.11 -29.72
CA GLU A 304 11.29 -24.49 -30.26
C GLU A 304 10.65 -25.50 -29.31
N THR A 305 10.87 -25.32 -28.00
CA THR A 305 10.31 -26.22 -26.97
C THR A 305 8.90 -25.79 -26.52
N GLY A 306 8.54 -24.51 -26.75
CA GLY A 306 7.26 -23.92 -26.36
C GLY A 306 7.11 -23.65 -24.87
N TYR A 307 8.18 -23.68 -24.07
CA TYR A 307 8.15 -23.40 -22.63
C TYR A 307 9.39 -22.68 -22.12
N GLY A 308 9.31 -22.13 -20.92
CA GLY A 308 10.40 -21.70 -20.08
C GLY A 308 10.30 -22.32 -18.69
N VAL A 309 11.35 -22.20 -17.87
CA VAL A 309 11.45 -22.85 -16.56
C VAL A 309 11.75 -21.82 -15.48
N ILE A 310 10.98 -21.89 -14.39
CA ILE A 310 11.23 -21.10 -13.17
C ILE A 310 11.50 -22.03 -11.99
N GLN A 311 12.18 -21.51 -10.98
CA GLN A 311 12.33 -22.11 -9.66
C GLN A 311 11.75 -21.17 -8.60
N VAL A 312 11.08 -21.73 -7.60
CA VAL A 312 10.63 -21.03 -6.39
C VAL A 312 11.06 -21.83 -5.16
N HIS A 313 11.31 -21.14 -4.04
CA HIS A 313 11.58 -21.79 -2.75
C HIS A 313 10.37 -21.63 -1.86
N LEU A 314 9.56 -22.69 -1.70
CA LEU A 314 8.27 -22.68 -1.04
C LEU A 314 7.96 -23.95 -0.29
N GLU A 315 7.17 -23.83 0.76
CA GLU A 315 6.46 -24.94 1.38
C GLU A 315 5.29 -25.36 0.49
N VAL A 316 5.12 -26.67 0.30
CA VAL A 316 3.97 -27.23 -0.42
C VAL A 316 2.75 -27.20 0.48
N ASN A 317 1.89 -26.20 0.27
CA ASN A 317 0.63 -26.02 0.97
C ASN A 317 -0.57 -26.03 0.01
N ASN A 318 -1.79 -25.98 0.56
CA ASN A 318 -3.01 -26.01 -0.25
C ASN A 318 -3.15 -24.82 -1.21
N GLU A 319 -2.64 -23.66 -0.82
CA GLU A 319 -2.69 -22.46 -1.64
C GLU A 319 -1.76 -22.56 -2.84
N LEU A 320 -0.57 -23.13 -2.67
CA LEU A 320 0.35 -23.42 -3.78
C LEU A 320 -0.26 -24.45 -4.73
N ILE A 321 -0.80 -25.56 -4.20
CA ILE A 321 -1.50 -26.58 -4.98
C ILE A 321 -2.64 -25.93 -5.81
N GLY A 322 -3.46 -25.10 -5.16
CA GLY A 322 -4.56 -24.39 -5.80
C GLY A 322 -4.08 -23.44 -6.90
N ASN A 323 -2.97 -22.73 -6.68
CA ASN A 323 -2.37 -21.86 -7.70
C ASN A 323 -1.87 -22.65 -8.91
N ILE A 324 -1.20 -23.78 -8.72
CA ILE A 324 -0.75 -24.63 -9.84
C ILE A 324 -1.96 -25.14 -10.65
N LEU A 325 -2.98 -25.67 -9.99
CA LEU A 325 -4.17 -26.20 -10.65
C LEU A 325 -4.99 -25.11 -11.38
N ARG A 326 -4.98 -23.87 -10.88
CA ARG A 326 -5.66 -22.72 -11.51
C ARG A 326 -5.19 -22.46 -12.94
N TYR A 327 -3.92 -22.68 -13.22
CA TYR A 327 -3.34 -22.46 -14.55
C TYR A 327 -3.44 -23.71 -15.47
N GLY A 328 -3.98 -24.82 -14.94
CA GLY A 328 -4.26 -26.04 -15.71
C GLY A 328 -3.02 -26.58 -16.43
N SER A 329 -3.18 -26.87 -17.73
CA SER A 329 -2.11 -27.44 -18.57
C SER A 329 -0.95 -26.46 -18.88
N SER A 330 -1.06 -25.20 -18.49
CA SER A 330 0.01 -24.21 -18.74
C SER A 330 1.18 -24.36 -17.76
N LEU A 331 1.01 -25.03 -16.63
CA LEU A 331 2.04 -25.29 -15.64
C LEU A 331 2.29 -26.79 -15.44
N GLU A 332 3.57 -27.16 -15.36
CA GLU A 332 4.00 -28.50 -14.97
C GLU A 332 5.01 -28.41 -13.82
N VAL A 333 4.72 -29.09 -12.73
CA VAL A 333 5.71 -29.31 -11.66
C VAL A 333 6.72 -30.34 -12.14
N VAL A 334 7.98 -29.93 -12.27
CA VAL A 334 9.08 -30.81 -12.71
C VAL A 334 9.71 -31.50 -11.50
N SER A 335 9.99 -30.74 -10.45
CA SER A 335 10.53 -31.22 -9.17
C SER A 335 9.99 -30.41 -8.01
N PRO A 336 9.97 -30.97 -6.79
CA PRO A 336 10.33 -32.33 -6.45
C PRO A 336 9.28 -33.37 -6.88
N ALA A 337 9.70 -34.64 -6.97
CA ALA A 337 8.80 -35.73 -7.38
C ALA A 337 7.58 -35.87 -6.45
N SER A 338 7.78 -35.66 -5.14
CA SER A 338 6.71 -35.71 -4.13
C SER A 338 5.59 -34.70 -4.46
N PHE A 339 5.95 -33.47 -4.81
CA PHE A 339 4.96 -32.46 -5.17
C PHE A 339 4.31 -32.73 -6.54
N LYS A 340 5.10 -33.20 -7.51
CA LYS A 340 4.55 -33.66 -8.81
C LYS A 340 3.48 -34.73 -8.62
N ASP A 341 3.70 -35.71 -7.73
CA ASP A 341 2.75 -36.75 -7.41
C ASP A 341 1.48 -36.22 -6.74
N VAL A 342 1.60 -35.23 -5.84
CA VAL A 342 0.45 -34.54 -5.24
C VAL A 342 -0.42 -33.90 -6.33
N ILE A 343 0.17 -33.18 -7.27
CA ILE A 343 -0.58 -32.53 -8.37
C ILE A 343 -1.23 -33.59 -9.27
N LYS A 344 -0.50 -34.66 -9.64
CA LYS A 344 -1.00 -35.75 -10.45
C LYS A 344 -2.23 -36.42 -9.79
N ASN A 345 -2.17 -36.69 -8.49
CA ASN A 345 -3.28 -37.28 -7.75
C ASN A 345 -4.49 -36.34 -7.74
N LYS A 346 -4.30 -35.03 -7.54
CA LYS A 346 -5.38 -34.04 -7.61
C LYS A 346 -6.04 -34.00 -8.99
N ILE A 347 -5.25 -34.05 -10.06
CA ILE A 347 -5.76 -34.10 -11.43
C ILE A 347 -6.59 -35.37 -11.63
N ASN A 348 -6.10 -36.52 -11.17
CA ASN A 348 -6.85 -37.77 -11.28
C ASN A 348 -8.17 -37.74 -10.50
N GLU A 349 -8.19 -37.20 -9.27
CA GLU A 349 -9.42 -36.99 -8.51
C GLU A 349 -10.40 -36.06 -9.26
N MET A 350 -9.90 -35.07 -9.97
CA MET A 350 -10.73 -34.17 -10.79
C MET A 350 -11.32 -34.93 -11.97
N VAL A 351 -10.50 -35.67 -12.72
CA VAL A 351 -10.96 -36.47 -13.88
C VAL A 351 -12.11 -37.41 -13.47
N GLN A 352 -11.97 -38.13 -12.33
CA GLN A 352 -13.03 -39.02 -11.82
C GLN A 352 -14.37 -38.35 -11.54
N LYS A 353 -14.39 -37.01 -11.32
CA LYS A 353 -15.63 -36.26 -11.07
C LYS A 353 -16.33 -35.83 -12.36
N TYR A 354 -15.64 -35.93 -13.51
CA TYR A 354 -16.17 -35.54 -14.82
C TYR A 354 -16.43 -36.79 -15.73
N THR A 355 -16.07 -37.96 -15.26
CA THR A 355 -16.41 -39.24 -15.89
C THR A 355 -17.56 -39.92 -15.17
#